data_d231e4bd22e562a9067bb0f9e1cc7361
#
_entry.id   d231e4bd22e562a9067bb0f9e1cc7361
#
_cell.length_a   1.000
_cell.length_b   1.000
_cell.length_c   1.000
_cell.angle_alpha   90.00
_cell.angle_beta   90.00
_cell.angle_gamma   90.00
#
_symmetry.space_group_name_H-M   'P 1'
#
loop_
_entity.id
_entity.type
_entity.pdbx_description
1 polymer ?
#
loop_
_entity_poly.entity_id
_entity_poly.type
_entity_poly.pdbx_seq_one_letter_code
_entity_poly.pdbx_strand_id
1 'polypeptide(L)'
;MDRRKFIKSAGIATGAAAVATTLSAPAIAQAKKDMVIVATWPRDFPGLGTGAQRLAARIGELTEGRIAVQYFAAGERVGAFDSFDEVASGNAQAYH
;
A
#
# COMPACT_ATOMS: atom_id res chain seq x y z
N MET A 1 -37.06 -33.92 -19.09
CA MET A 1 -36.09 -33.26 -18.28
C MET A 1 -36.79 -32.42 -17.21
N ASP A 2 -36.34 -32.54 -16.04
CA ASP A 2 -37.07 -32.04 -14.90
C ASP A 2 -36.61 -30.62 -14.56
N ARG A 3 -37.50 -29.66 -14.68
CA ARG A 3 -37.23 -28.28 -14.33
C ARG A 3 -36.80 -28.13 -12.87
N ARG A 4 -37.31 -28.99 -12.01
CA ARG A 4 -36.94 -28.98 -10.60
C ARG A 4 -35.48 -29.34 -10.35
N LYS A 5 -34.92 -30.26 -11.13
CA LYS A 5 -33.52 -30.63 -11.05
C LYS A 5 -32.63 -29.47 -11.50
N PHE A 6 -33.02 -28.78 -12.56
CA PHE A 6 -32.30 -27.62 -13.06
C PHE A 6 -32.27 -26.48 -12.02
N ILE A 7 -33.41 -26.19 -11.42
CA ILE A 7 -33.48 -25.14 -10.38
C ILE A 7 -32.62 -25.47 -9.18
N LYS A 8 -32.61 -26.73 -8.75
CA LYS A 8 -31.77 -27.20 -7.64
C LYS A 8 -30.27 -27.03 -7.98
N SER A 9 -29.90 -27.44 -9.17
CA SER A 9 -28.51 -27.28 -9.62
C SER A 9 -28.08 -25.83 -9.73
N ALA A 10 -28.94 -24.98 -10.25
CA ALA A 10 -28.69 -23.54 -10.33
C ALA A 10 -28.56 -22.91 -8.95
N GLY A 11 -29.39 -23.31 -7.99
CA GLY A 11 -29.33 -22.84 -6.63
C GLY A 11 -28.03 -23.20 -5.92
N ILE A 12 -27.54 -24.41 -6.12
CA ILE A 12 -26.26 -24.86 -5.57
C ILE A 12 -25.10 -24.09 -6.19
N ALA A 13 -25.11 -23.91 -7.50
CA ALA A 13 -24.08 -23.14 -8.21
C ALA A 13 -24.04 -21.68 -7.75
N THR A 14 -25.18 -21.07 -7.55
CA THR A 14 -25.30 -19.70 -7.05
C THR A 14 -24.73 -19.59 -5.63
N GLY A 15 -24.99 -20.53 -4.77
CA GLY A 15 -24.45 -20.57 -3.43
C GLY A 15 -22.93 -20.66 -3.40
N ALA A 16 -22.35 -21.51 -4.23
CA ALA A 16 -20.91 -21.65 -4.35
C ALA A 16 -20.25 -20.37 -4.88
N ALA A 17 -20.86 -19.72 -5.86
CA ALA A 17 -20.37 -18.44 -6.40
C ALA A 17 -20.41 -17.34 -5.35
N ALA A 18 -21.46 -17.26 -4.54
CA ALA A 18 -21.57 -16.28 -3.46
C ALA A 18 -20.47 -16.47 -2.41
N VAL A 19 -20.15 -17.70 -2.04
CA VAL A 19 -19.05 -17.98 -1.11
C VAL A 19 -17.71 -17.55 -1.67
N ALA A 20 -17.45 -17.83 -2.93
CA ALA A 20 -16.20 -17.43 -3.59
C ALA A 20 -16.06 -15.90 -3.63
N THR A 21 -17.14 -15.19 -3.90
CA THR A 21 -17.16 -13.72 -3.91
C THR A 21 -16.86 -13.15 -2.52
N THR A 22 -17.41 -13.73 -1.48
CA THR A 22 -17.19 -13.32 -0.10
C THR A 22 -15.72 -13.49 0.30
N LEU A 23 -15.09 -14.56 -0.13
CA LEU A 23 -13.67 -14.80 0.17
C LEU A 23 -12.72 -13.85 -0.56
N SER A 24 -13.09 -13.40 -1.75
CA SER A 24 -12.23 -12.47 -2.50
C SER A 24 -12.36 -11.01 -2.04
N ALA A 25 -13.50 -10.59 -1.51
CA ALA A 25 -13.73 -9.22 -1.07
C ALA A 25 -12.73 -8.73 0.00
N PRO A 26 -12.38 -9.50 1.05
CA PRO A 26 -11.36 -9.09 2.01
C PRO A 26 -9.98 -8.86 1.40
N ALA A 27 -9.59 -9.67 0.43
CA ALA A 27 -8.30 -9.52 -0.26
C ALA A 27 -8.24 -8.20 -1.04
N ILE A 28 -9.31 -7.80 -1.69
CA ILE A 28 -9.41 -6.53 -2.41
C ILE A 28 -9.37 -5.34 -1.43
N ALA A 29 -10.07 -5.43 -0.31
CA ALA A 29 -10.10 -4.39 0.71
C ALA A 29 -8.73 -4.19 1.39
N GLN A 30 -7.86 -5.19 1.34
CA GLN A 30 -6.52 -5.14 1.89
C GLN A 30 -5.45 -4.84 0.85
N ALA A 31 -5.82 -4.35 -0.33
CA ALA A 31 -4.87 -3.97 -1.37
C ALA A 31 -3.87 -2.95 -0.83
N LYS A 32 -2.59 -3.22 -1.03
CA LYS A 32 -1.51 -2.36 -0.56
C LYS A 32 -1.35 -1.15 -1.48
N LYS A 33 -1.02 -0.01 -0.87
CA LYS A 33 -0.61 1.19 -1.59
C LYS A 33 0.85 1.46 -1.32
N ASP A 34 1.57 1.89 -2.34
CA ASP A 34 2.96 2.29 -2.20
C ASP A 34 3.03 3.78 -1.89
N MET A 35 3.93 4.13 -0.97
CA MET A 35 4.21 5.51 -0.62
C MET A 35 5.73 5.71 -0.67
N VAL A 36 6.15 6.74 -1.38
CA VAL A 36 7.56 7.10 -1.48
C VAL A 36 7.81 8.36 -0.65
N ILE A 37 8.74 8.28 0.28
CA ILE A 37 9.22 9.42 1.06
C ILE A 37 10.67 9.68 0.66
N VAL A 38 10.96 10.91 0.27
CA VAL A 38 12.31 11.37 -0.02
C VAL A 38 12.75 12.33 1.07
N ALA A 39 14.02 12.28 1.47
CA ALA A 39 14.54 13.08 2.55
C ALA A 39 15.67 13.98 2.10
N THR A 40 15.81 15.11 2.79
CA THR A 40 16.92 16.05 2.62
C THR A 40 18.16 15.63 3.40
N TRP A 41 18.00 14.70 4.34
CA TRP A 41 19.03 14.29 5.28
C TRP A 41 19.69 12.98 4.86
N PRO A 42 20.98 12.79 5.19
CA PRO A 42 21.63 11.50 5.00
C PRO A 42 20.95 10.40 5.80
N ARG A 43 21.09 9.17 5.31
CA ARG A 43 20.57 8.00 6.04
C ARG A 43 21.25 7.89 7.41
N ASP A 44 20.47 7.56 8.43
CA ASP A 44 20.93 7.44 9.82
C ASP A 44 21.46 8.75 10.42
N PHE A 45 21.21 9.89 9.81
CA PHE A 45 21.56 11.17 10.38
C PHE A 45 20.85 11.37 11.72
N PRO A 46 21.59 11.65 12.82
CA PRO A 46 21.02 11.70 14.15
C PRO A 46 19.84 12.68 14.27
N GLY A 47 18.73 12.18 14.77
CA GLY A 47 17.50 12.94 14.96
C GLY A 47 16.68 13.14 13.67
N LEU A 48 17.25 13.76 12.66
CA LEU A 48 16.53 14.11 11.43
C LEU A 48 16.37 12.90 10.50
N GLY A 49 17.45 12.24 10.15
CA GLY A 49 17.40 11.04 9.30
C GLY A 49 16.73 9.87 10.01
N THR A 50 17.13 9.58 11.24
CA THR A 50 16.56 8.48 12.03
C THR A 50 15.10 8.73 12.35
N GLY A 51 14.69 9.98 12.59
CA GLY A 51 13.30 10.34 12.82
C GLY A 51 12.42 10.06 11.62
N ALA A 52 12.86 10.44 10.44
CA ALA A 52 12.16 10.18 9.19
C ALA A 52 12.06 8.67 8.89
N GLN A 53 13.12 7.92 9.16
CA GLN A 53 13.13 6.47 9.02
C GLN A 53 12.14 5.79 9.96
N ARG A 54 12.06 6.25 11.21
CA ARG A 54 11.08 5.78 12.18
C ARG A 54 9.65 6.10 11.75
N LEU A 55 9.43 7.27 11.20
CA LEU A 55 8.12 7.67 10.68
C LEU A 55 7.69 6.72 9.56
N ALA A 56 8.57 6.42 8.63
CA ALA A 56 8.29 5.48 7.54
C ALA A 56 7.90 4.10 8.07
N ALA A 57 8.68 3.58 9.02
CA ALA A 57 8.38 2.30 9.67
C ALA A 57 7.05 2.34 10.42
N ARG A 58 6.78 3.43 11.11
CA ARG A 58 5.54 3.60 11.90
C ARG A 58 4.30 3.64 11.03
N ILE A 59 4.37 4.27 9.87
CA ILE A 59 3.26 4.28 8.92
C ILE A 59 2.92 2.85 8.49
N GLY A 60 3.94 2.04 8.19
CA GLY A 60 3.74 0.63 7.85
C GLY A 60 3.07 -0.16 8.98
N GLU A 61 3.52 0.04 10.22
CA GLU A 61 2.94 -0.61 11.39
C GLU A 61 1.51 -0.20 11.66
N LEU A 62 1.24 1.11 11.65
CA LEU A 62 -0.10 1.65 11.95
C LEU A 62 -1.13 1.29 10.90
N THR A 63 -0.72 1.09 9.67
CA THR A 63 -1.60 0.68 8.57
C THR A 63 -1.67 -0.83 8.39
N GLU A 64 -1.00 -1.60 9.26
CA GLU A 64 -0.93 -3.07 9.18
C GLU A 64 -0.42 -3.54 7.82
N GLY A 65 0.56 -2.80 7.26
CA GLY A 65 1.15 -3.11 5.97
C GLY A 65 0.32 -2.69 4.76
N ARG A 66 -0.80 -2.00 4.93
CA ARG A 66 -1.61 -1.51 3.81
C ARG A 66 -0.90 -0.42 3.01
N ILE A 67 -0.06 0.36 3.68
CA ILE A 67 0.81 1.34 3.03
C ILE A 67 2.24 0.82 3.12
N ALA A 68 2.81 0.48 1.97
CA ALA A 68 4.21 0.09 1.88
C ALA A 68 5.03 1.36 1.64
N VAL A 69 5.79 1.78 2.64
CA VAL A 69 6.58 3.00 2.58
C VAL A 69 7.99 2.67 2.10
N GLN A 70 8.41 3.33 1.03
CA GLN A 70 9.79 3.31 0.56
C GLN A 70 10.43 4.63 0.95
N TYR A 71 11.46 4.56 1.78
CA TYR A 71 12.20 5.72 2.25
C TYR A 71 13.53 5.84 1.51
N PHE A 72 13.79 7.04 0.99
CA PHE A 72 15.04 7.35 0.31
C PHE A 72 15.71 8.54 0.99
N ALA A 73 16.92 8.33 1.48
CA ALA A 73 17.74 9.39 2.06
C ALA A 73 18.28 10.32 0.97
N ALA A 74 18.90 11.41 1.41
CA ALA A 74 19.50 12.39 0.49
C ALA A 74 20.47 11.70 -0.45
N GLY A 75 20.32 11.95 -1.75
CA GLY A 75 21.19 11.39 -2.80
C GLY A 75 20.88 9.95 -3.20
N GLU A 76 19.96 9.26 -2.54
CA GLU A 76 19.61 7.86 -2.92
C GLU A 76 18.70 7.80 -4.14
N ARG A 77 17.78 8.75 -4.27
CA ARG A 77 16.86 8.83 -5.40
C ARG A 77 17.01 10.16 -6.12
N VAL A 78 17.03 11.25 -5.38
CA VAL A 78 17.24 12.61 -5.88
C VAL A 78 18.18 13.34 -4.93
N GLY A 79 18.77 14.44 -5.38
CA GLY A 79 19.60 15.30 -4.54
C GLY A 79 18.80 15.87 -3.37
N ALA A 80 19.50 16.28 -2.32
CA ALA A 80 18.88 16.73 -1.08
C ALA A 80 17.89 17.88 -1.29
N PHE A 81 18.20 18.81 -2.19
CA PHE A 81 17.36 19.98 -2.45
C PHE A 81 16.30 19.75 -3.54
N ASP A 82 16.28 18.56 -4.15
CA ASP A 82 15.30 18.19 -5.18
C ASP A 82 14.08 17.46 -4.61
N SER A 83 14.03 17.22 -3.31
CA SER A 83 12.94 16.49 -2.64
C SER A 83 11.59 17.16 -2.85
N PHE A 84 11.53 18.49 -2.76
CA PHE A 84 10.31 19.24 -3.00
C PHE A 84 9.79 19.03 -4.43
N ASP A 85 10.67 19.10 -5.40
CA ASP A 85 10.31 18.93 -6.81
C ASP A 85 9.80 17.52 -7.10
N GLU A 86 10.36 16.51 -6.45
CA GLU A 86 9.86 15.12 -6.53
C GLU A 86 8.42 14.98 -6.07
N VAL A 87 8.07 15.63 -4.97
CA VAL A 87 6.69 15.63 -4.46
C VAL A 87 5.78 16.47 -5.35
N ALA A 88 6.24 17.63 -5.78
CA ALA A 88 5.47 18.54 -6.64
C ALA A 88 5.13 17.89 -7.99
N SER A 89 6.05 17.08 -8.54
CA SER A 89 5.83 16.37 -9.81
C SER A 89 5.01 15.07 -9.67
N GLY A 90 4.73 14.63 -8.45
CA GLY A 90 4.00 13.40 -8.19
C GLY A 90 4.85 12.14 -8.16
N ASN A 91 6.17 12.25 -8.28
CA ASN A 91 7.09 11.09 -8.22
C ASN A 91 7.26 10.55 -6.80
N ALA A 92 6.99 11.36 -5.80
CA ALA A 92 6.99 10.97 -4.40
C ALA A 92 5.75 11.55 -3.72
N GLN A 93 5.34 10.96 -2.61
CA GLN A 93 4.15 11.40 -1.89
C GLN A 93 4.48 12.33 -0.72
N ALA A 94 5.70 12.24 -0.19
CA ALA A 94 6.13 13.08 0.92
C ALA A 94 7.62 13.33 0.89
N TYR A 95 8.05 14.42 1.54
CA TYR A 95 9.47 14.69 1.79
C TYR A 95 9.67 15.16 3.22
N HIS A 96 10.92 15.07 3.68
CA HIS A 96 11.31 15.46 5.03
C HIS A 96 12.58 16.30 5.02
#